data_599ebb1848bf9be67c99193fa66da9b1
#
_entry.id   599ebb1848bf9be67c99193fa66da9b1
#
_cell.length_a   1.000
_cell.length_b   1.000
_cell.length_c   1.000
_cell.angle_alpha   90.00
_cell.angle_beta   90.00
_cell.angle_gamma   90.00
#
_symmetry.space_group_name_H-M   'P 1'
#
loop_
_entity.id
_entity.type
_entity.pdbx_description
1 polymer ?
#
loop_
_entity_poly.entity_id
_entity_poly.type
_entity_poly.pdbx_seq_one_letter_code
_entity_poly.pdbx_strand_id
1 'polypeptide(L)'
;MVKRDKKFELLLKEFIETEGEHFSNKEDAIEVFEHIYNLVEEGYDVDGPLGDIVDAIDDSDMSVFDKVNALRELHEENHSGIEMAIELGEDILYSESDEDTEEVILADALAGYYVKAGMYEEAAKLYELLLKASPSDFSEVTDELTHVYVRLNRDDLMRNHIKCFDYLESEPTLLLLSIFSINQDKLDEAHYYMTKLKELNKYAGIIFKGGFEKVESFIEGTLQDEKDLQKPEAFEMHFAANIAKDYLTSKYHYELLEKFYKEEIERRVILIVEGRWNISKEMMKKDPVFAGMERQLNKFIDAELYNKEIIESYTEKELKKLGDIGATVIQKLKNNGVRFKKD
;
A
#
# COMPACT_ATOMS: atom_id res chain seq x y z
N MET A 1 -33.47 18.86 17.29
CA MET A 1 -33.70 19.18 18.71
C MET A 1 -33.68 17.86 19.48
N VAL A 2 -32.58 17.61 20.21
CA VAL A 2 -32.34 16.36 20.92
C VAL A 2 -33.46 16.07 21.90
N LYS A 3 -33.95 14.84 21.90
CA LYS A 3 -34.94 14.41 22.90
C LYS A 3 -34.15 14.07 24.17
N ARG A 4 -34.05 15.05 25.10
CA ARG A 4 -33.39 14.87 26.39
C ARG A 4 -34.20 13.89 27.24
N ASP A 5 -33.92 12.62 27.08
CA ASP A 5 -34.50 11.54 27.89
C ASP A 5 -33.59 11.20 29.08
N LYS A 6 -33.97 10.19 29.87
CA LYS A 6 -33.16 9.77 31.02
C LYS A 6 -31.79 9.21 30.67
N LYS A 7 -31.64 8.62 29.47
CA LYS A 7 -30.37 8.09 28.96
C LYS A 7 -29.43 9.24 28.63
N PHE A 8 -29.93 10.24 27.90
CA PHE A 8 -29.18 11.45 27.58
C PHE A 8 -28.67 12.15 28.85
N GLU A 9 -29.51 12.40 29.87
CA GLU A 9 -29.12 13.08 31.11
C GLU A 9 -28.06 12.28 31.91
N LEU A 10 -28.12 10.95 31.88
CA LEU A 10 -27.15 10.09 32.53
C LEU A 10 -25.80 10.17 31.85
N LEU A 11 -25.77 10.02 30.54
CA LEU A 11 -24.56 10.06 29.74
C LEU A 11 -23.90 11.44 29.73
N LEU A 12 -24.71 12.51 29.65
CA LEU A 12 -24.22 13.89 29.76
C LEU A 12 -23.55 14.14 31.11
N LYS A 13 -24.14 13.61 32.19
CA LYS A 13 -23.52 13.75 33.52
C LYS A 13 -22.20 13.03 33.61
N GLU A 14 -22.10 11.80 33.11
CA GLU A 14 -20.89 11.01 33.04
C GLU A 14 -19.82 11.71 32.20
N PHE A 15 -20.19 12.20 31.03
CA PHE A 15 -19.31 12.97 30.15
C PHE A 15 -18.76 14.23 30.85
N ILE A 16 -19.59 15.02 31.53
CA ILE A 16 -19.13 16.21 32.25
C ILE A 16 -18.23 15.84 33.46
N GLU A 17 -18.46 14.68 34.09
CA GLU A 17 -17.66 14.22 35.22
C GLU A 17 -16.28 13.71 34.76
N THR A 18 -16.15 13.13 33.56
CA THR A 18 -14.91 12.59 33.01
C THR A 18 -14.14 13.61 32.18
N GLU A 19 -14.83 14.34 31.33
CA GLU A 19 -14.21 15.17 30.29
C GLU A 19 -14.39 16.68 30.52
N GLY A 20 -15.28 17.06 31.47
CA GLY A 20 -15.64 18.45 31.67
C GLY A 20 -14.51 19.42 32.06
N GLU A 21 -13.37 18.90 32.55
CA GLU A 21 -12.19 19.71 32.88
C GLU A 21 -11.44 20.18 31.63
N HIS A 22 -11.66 19.57 30.49
CA HIS A 22 -11.04 19.91 29.20
C HIS A 22 -11.76 21.06 28.47
N PHE A 23 -12.91 21.52 28.98
CA PHE A 23 -13.72 22.59 28.37
C PHE A 23 -13.60 23.91 29.13
N SER A 24 -13.57 25.02 28.38
CA SER A 24 -13.47 26.36 28.96
C SER A 24 -14.68 26.71 29.86
N ASN A 25 -15.84 26.11 29.57
CA ASN A 25 -17.06 26.26 30.36
C ASN A 25 -18.00 25.05 30.15
N LYS A 26 -18.99 24.95 31.01
CA LYS A 26 -19.95 23.84 30.99
C LYS A 26 -20.91 23.85 29.78
N GLU A 27 -21.17 25.03 29.24
CA GLU A 27 -22.03 25.19 28.08
C GLU A 27 -21.37 24.56 26.84
N ASP A 28 -20.09 24.77 26.66
CA ASP A 28 -19.31 24.18 25.54
C ASP A 28 -19.30 22.65 25.62
N ALA A 29 -19.07 22.10 26.82
CA ALA A 29 -19.12 20.65 27.06
C ALA A 29 -20.51 20.05 26.72
N ILE A 30 -21.59 20.77 27.05
CA ILE A 30 -22.97 20.33 26.72
C ILE A 30 -23.21 20.34 25.22
N GLU A 31 -22.74 21.38 24.51
CA GLU A 31 -22.92 21.52 23.06
C GLU A 31 -22.21 20.40 22.31
N VAL A 32 -20.97 20.10 22.69
CA VAL A 32 -20.21 18.99 22.12
C VAL A 32 -20.88 17.64 22.41
N PHE A 33 -21.28 17.40 23.65
CA PHE A 33 -22.00 16.17 23.99
C PHE A 33 -23.31 16.03 23.20
N GLU A 34 -24.11 17.11 23.06
CA GLU A 34 -25.34 17.09 22.27
C GLU A 34 -25.05 16.73 20.80
N HIS A 35 -23.96 17.24 20.25
CA HIS A 35 -23.55 16.92 18.88
C HIS A 35 -23.22 15.43 18.74
N ILE A 36 -22.33 14.91 19.60
CA ILE A 36 -21.94 13.49 19.61
C ILE A 36 -23.17 12.59 19.82
N TYR A 37 -24.02 12.91 20.79
CA TYR A 37 -25.21 12.12 21.08
C TYR A 37 -26.17 12.06 19.89
N ASN A 38 -26.33 13.15 19.15
CA ASN A 38 -27.11 13.17 17.92
C ASN A 38 -26.56 12.23 16.86
N LEU A 39 -25.23 12.25 16.66
CA LEU A 39 -24.56 11.37 15.70
C LEU A 39 -24.83 9.90 16.05
N VAL A 40 -24.67 9.52 17.32
CA VAL A 40 -24.93 8.15 17.79
C VAL A 40 -26.40 7.74 17.59
N GLU A 41 -27.36 8.63 17.91
CA GLU A 41 -28.83 8.36 17.72
C GLU A 41 -29.21 8.30 16.23
N GLU A 42 -28.44 8.94 15.34
CA GLU A 42 -28.58 8.84 13.88
C GLU A 42 -27.95 7.59 13.29
N GLY A 43 -27.32 6.76 14.12
CA GLY A 43 -26.73 5.49 13.73
C GLY A 43 -25.26 5.57 13.34
N TYR A 44 -24.61 6.68 13.65
CA TYR A 44 -23.15 6.80 13.53
C TYR A 44 -22.50 6.15 14.74
N ASP A 45 -21.59 5.20 14.50
CA ASP A 45 -20.81 4.55 15.55
C ASP A 45 -19.60 5.45 15.88
N VAL A 46 -19.67 6.11 17.04
CA VAL A 46 -18.58 6.93 17.57
C VAL A 46 -17.72 6.04 18.47
N ASP A 47 -17.01 5.10 17.87
CA ASP A 47 -16.10 4.17 18.57
C ASP A 47 -14.68 4.77 18.66
N GLY A 48 -14.56 5.95 19.21
CA GLY A 48 -13.28 6.55 19.56
C GLY A 48 -13.24 6.97 21.02
N PRO A 49 -12.08 7.07 21.67
CA PRO A 49 -12.03 7.73 22.94
C PRO A 49 -12.48 9.18 22.74
N LEU A 50 -13.56 9.55 23.41
CA LEU A 50 -14.03 10.94 23.51
C LEU A 50 -12.89 11.89 23.91
N GLY A 51 -11.85 11.37 24.55
CA GLY A 51 -10.62 12.07 24.88
C GLY A 51 -9.92 12.72 23.68
N ASP A 52 -9.81 12.03 22.55
CA ASP A 52 -9.11 12.58 21.37
C ASP A 52 -9.88 13.74 20.74
N ILE A 53 -11.22 13.73 20.84
CA ILE A 53 -12.08 14.85 20.40
C ILE A 53 -11.99 16.02 21.37
N VAL A 54 -11.88 15.72 22.66
CA VAL A 54 -11.86 16.70 23.74
C VAL A 54 -10.53 17.43 23.84
N ASP A 55 -9.41 16.70 23.69
CA ASP A 55 -8.06 17.30 23.65
C ASP A 55 -7.92 18.30 22.50
N ALA A 56 -8.70 18.12 21.44
CA ALA A 56 -8.70 18.97 20.27
C ALA A 56 -9.65 20.19 20.35
N ILE A 57 -10.51 20.27 21.38
CA ILE A 57 -11.55 21.35 21.53
C ILE A 57 -11.12 22.48 22.47
N ASP A 58 -9.88 22.52 22.95
CA ASP A 58 -9.43 23.51 23.93
C ASP A 58 -9.30 24.97 23.39
N ASP A 59 -9.63 25.22 22.12
CA ASP A 59 -9.73 26.55 21.55
C ASP A 59 -11.08 26.79 20.87
N SER A 60 -11.71 27.91 21.15
CA SER A 60 -13.09 28.31 20.82
C SER A 60 -13.46 28.41 19.33
N ASP A 61 -12.53 28.17 18.44
CA ASP A 61 -12.76 27.93 17.01
C ASP A 61 -12.32 26.51 16.70
N MET A 62 -13.28 25.66 16.27
CA MET A 62 -12.98 24.27 15.90
C MET A 62 -11.74 24.21 15.02
N SER A 63 -10.65 23.64 15.56
CA SER A 63 -9.41 23.48 14.81
C SER A 63 -9.64 22.53 13.61
N VAL A 64 -8.80 22.68 12.59
CA VAL A 64 -8.80 21.78 11.42
C VAL A 64 -8.75 20.32 11.86
N PHE A 65 -7.97 20.02 12.90
CA PHE A 65 -7.83 18.72 13.49
C PHE A 65 -9.15 18.14 14.05
N ASP A 66 -9.97 18.97 14.72
CA ASP A 66 -11.26 18.55 15.29
C ASP A 66 -12.29 18.23 14.22
N LYS A 67 -12.33 19.03 13.17
CA LYS A 67 -13.17 18.74 12.01
C LYS A 67 -12.77 17.43 11.35
N VAL A 68 -11.49 17.19 11.15
CA VAL A 68 -10.97 15.94 10.58
C VAL A 68 -11.27 14.74 11.47
N ASN A 69 -11.10 14.86 12.79
CA ASN A 69 -11.39 13.75 13.71
C ASN A 69 -12.91 13.49 13.83
N ALA A 70 -13.72 14.51 13.94
CA ALA A 70 -15.19 14.35 13.92
C ALA A 70 -15.66 13.66 12.63
N LEU A 71 -15.07 14.00 11.51
CA LEU A 71 -15.36 13.38 10.21
C LEU A 71 -14.79 11.97 10.09
N ARG A 72 -13.63 11.69 10.67
CA ARG A 72 -13.03 10.36 10.73
C ARG A 72 -13.93 9.35 11.45
N GLU A 73 -14.64 9.79 12.46
CA GLU A 73 -15.58 8.99 13.26
C GLU A 73 -16.94 8.83 12.58
N LEU A 74 -17.38 9.82 11.79
CA LEU A 74 -18.61 9.76 11.00
C LEU A 74 -18.62 8.66 9.92
N HIS A 75 -17.52 7.99 9.70
CA HIS A 75 -17.24 7.59 8.37
C HIS A 75 -17.15 6.10 8.09
N GLU A 76 -17.11 5.23 9.02
CA GLU A 76 -16.82 3.81 8.70
C GLU A 76 -17.95 3.07 7.97
N GLU A 77 -19.18 3.55 7.99
CA GLU A 77 -20.30 2.82 7.35
C GLU A 77 -21.24 3.65 6.44
N ASN A 78 -20.97 4.95 6.20
CA ASN A 78 -21.95 5.78 5.48
C ASN A 78 -21.35 6.57 4.31
N HIS A 79 -21.76 6.26 3.07
CA HIS A 79 -21.32 6.96 1.85
C HIS A 79 -21.52 8.49 1.92
N SER A 80 -22.60 8.97 2.51
CA SER A 80 -22.86 10.40 2.67
C SER A 80 -21.86 11.05 3.64
N GLY A 81 -21.37 10.33 4.64
CA GLY A 81 -20.34 10.80 5.56
C GLY A 81 -18.99 10.97 4.87
N ILE A 82 -18.63 10.06 3.97
CA ILE A 82 -17.38 10.16 3.20
C ILE A 82 -17.43 11.36 2.25
N GLU A 83 -18.54 11.57 1.52
CA GLU A 83 -18.69 12.71 0.62
C GLU A 83 -18.57 14.04 1.39
N MET A 84 -19.21 14.16 2.55
CA MET A 84 -19.12 15.33 3.41
C MET A 84 -17.69 15.53 3.95
N ALA A 85 -16.98 14.46 4.33
CA ALA A 85 -15.61 14.52 4.79
C ALA A 85 -14.65 15.03 3.70
N ILE A 86 -14.84 14.57 2.47
CA ILE A 86 -14.07 15.04 1.31
C ILE A 86 -14.33 16.53 1.08
N GLU A 87 -15.59 16.96 0.99
CA GLU A 87 -15.96 18.36 0.73
C GLU A 87 -15.34 19.30 1.78
N LEU A 88 -15.48 18.95 3.07
CA LEU A 88 -14.90 19.76 4.15
C LEU A 88 -13.36 19.70 4.16
N GLY A 89 -12.77 18.55 3.91
CA GLY A 89 -11.32 18.39 3.83
C GLY A 89 -10.70 19.21 2.67
N GLU A 90 -11.35 19.22 1.51
CA GLU A 90 -10.97 20.05 0.38
C GLU A 90 -11.07 21.55 0.70
N ASP A 91 -12.18 21.97 1.32
CA ASP A 91 -12.39 23.37 1.71
C ASP A 91 -11.30 23.86 2.67
N ILE A 92 -10.88 23.02 3.62
CA ILE A 92 -9.84 23.36 4.59
C ILE A 92 -8.45 23.36 3.94
N LEU A 93 -8.09 22.28 3.22
CA LEU A 93 -6.76 22.13 2.60
C LEU A 93 -6.46 23.23 1.58
N TYR A 94 -7.47 23.69 0.85
CA TYR A 94 -7.32 24.74 -0.15
C TYR A 94 -7.66 26.14 0.38
N SER A 95 -8.07 26.27 1.67
CA SER A 95 -8.10 27.57 2.34
C SER A 95 -6.66 27.98 2.67
N GLU A 96 -6.33 29.27 2.46
CA GLU A 96 -5.02 29.80 2.81
C GLU A 96 -4.82 29.76 4.34
N SER A 97 -4.26 28.65 4.87
CA SER A 97 -3.85 28.53 6.28
C SER A 97 -2.32 28.64 6.39
N ASP A 98 -1.84 29.25 7.46
CA ASP A 98 -0.41 29.55 7.67
C ASP A 98 0.36 28.45 8.45
N GLU A 99 -0.23 27.26 8.70
CA GLU A 99 0.37 26.22 9.57
C GLU A 99 0.70 24.92 8.82
N ASP A 100 1.96 24.79 8.38
CA ASP A 100 2.51 23.67 7.58
C ASP A 100 2.23 22.26 8.16
N THR A 101 2.09 22.10 9.48
CA THR A 101 1.94 20.79 10.15
C THR A 101 0.50 20.26 10.08
N GLU A 102 -0.48 21.14 10.20
CA GLU A 102 -1.90 20.78 10.14
C GLU A 102 -2.29 20.39 8.70
N GLU A 103 -1.72 21.05 7.70
CA GLU A 103 -1.93 20.72 6.28
C GLU A 103 -1.47 19.30 5.93
N VAL A 104 -0.37 18.83 6.51
CA VAL A 104 0.15 17.49 6.28
C VAL A 104 -0.80 16.42 6.84
N ILE A 105 -1.27 16.59 8.09
CA ILE A 105 -2.21 15.67 8.73
C ILE A 105 -3.54 15.62 7.96
N LEU A 106 -4.01 16.79 7.55
CA LEU A 106 -5.24 16.89 6.77
C LEU A 106 -5.11 16.24 5.39
N ALA A 107 -3.98 16.43 4.71
CA ALA A 107 -3.73 15.83 3.40
C ALA A 107 -3.71 14.29 3.48
N ASP A 108 -3.12 13.72 4.54
CA ASP A 108 -3.09 12.28 4.76
C ASP A 108 -4.52 11.73 5.02
N ALA A 109 -5.26 12.35 5.93
CA ALA A 109 -6.64 11.98 6.22
C ALA A 109 -7.54 12.08 4.98
N LEU A 110 -7.43 13.18 4.22
CA LEU A 110 -8.20 13.38 2.98
C LEU A 110 -7.84 12.35 1.92
N ALA A 111 -6.56 11.99 1.76
CA ALA A 111 -6.13 10.93 0.86
C ALA A 111 -6.79 9.59 1.22
N GLY A 112 -6.86 9.25 2.51
CA GLY A 112 -7.57 8.07 3.01
C GLY A 112 -9.07 8.09 2.67
N TYR A 113 -9.74 9.25 2.77
CA TYR A 113 -11.15 9.40 2.35
C TYR A 113 -11.33 9.22 0.85
N TYR A 114 -10.45 9.77 0.04
CA TYR A 114 -10.46 9.53 -1.42
C TYR A 114 -10.32 8.04 -1.76
N VAL A 115 -9.42 7.32 -1.07
CA VAL A 115 -9.29 5.85 -1.24
C VAL A 115 -10.61 5.15 -0.94
N LYS A 116 -11.26 5.50 0.17
CA LYS A 116 -12.55 4.90 0.59
C LYS A 116 -13.69 5.25 -0.37
N ALA A 117 -13.68 6.45 -0.95
CA ALA A 117 -14.62 6.86 -1.99
C ALA A 117 -14.33 6.27 -3.37
N GLY A 118 -13.18 5.57 -3.55
CA GLY A 118 -12.75 5.04 -4.84
C GLY A 118 -12.16 6.10 -5.78
N MET A 119 -11.84 7.29 -5.26
CA MET A 119 -11.23 8.43 -5.98
C MET A 119 -9.71 8.31 -5.98
N TYR A 120 -9.20 7.24 -6.59
CA TYR A 120 -7.78 6.86 -6.51
C TYR A 120 -6.81 7.85 -7.18
N GLU A 121 -7.23 8.58 -8.23
CA GLU A 121 -6.39 9.60 -8.87
C GLU A 121 -6.17 10.82 -7.96
N GLU A 122 -7.17 11.20 -7.19
CA GLU A 122 -7.12 12.27 -6.20
C GLU A 122 -6.26 11.85 -5.01
N ALA A 123 -6.48 10.65 -4.47
CA ALA A 123 -5.66 10.09 -3.40
C ALA A 123 -4.17 10.03 -3.79
N ALA A 124 -3.86 9.57 -5.01
CA ALA A 124 -2.48 9.51 -5.50
C ALA A 124 -1.79 10.88 -5.46
N LYS A 125 -2.48 11.95 -5.88
CA LYS A 125 -1.92 13.31 -5.88
C LYS A 125 -1.54 13.78 -4.48
N LEU A 126 -2.37 13.51 -3.48
CA LEU A 126 -2.09 13.90 -2.09
C LEU A 126 -0.96 13.07 -1.50
N TYR A 127 -0.97 11.75 -1.67
CA TYR A 127 0.13 10.90 -1.20
C TYR A 127 1.47 11.24 -1.89
N GLU A 128 1.47 11.54 -3.20
CA GLU A 128 2.67 12.04 -3.89
C GLU A 128 3.17 13.38 -3.34
N LEU A 129 2.25 14.27 -2.94
CA LEU A 129 2.58 15.55 -2.31
C LEU A 129 3.24 15.32 -0.95
N LEU A 130 2.65 14.48 -0.11
CA LEU A 130 3.16 14.11 1.21
C LEU A 130 4.58 13.53 1.12
N LEU A 131 4.82 12.58 0.21
CA LEU A 131 6.15 12.00 0.00
C LEU A 131 7.18 13.00 -0.53
N LYS A 132 6.76 14.01 -1.26
CA LYS A 132 7.65 15.13 -1.69
C LYS A 132 8.01 16.05 -0.54
N ALA A 133 7.08 16.30 0.38
CA ALA A 133 7.29 17.16 1.55
C ALA A 133 8.25 16.52 2.57
N SER A 134 8.09 15.23 2.87
CA SER A 134 8.91 14.52 3.86
C SER A 134 9.19 13.06 3.43
N PRO A 135 10.16 12.82 2.55
CA PRO A 135 10.42 11.47 2.02
C PRO A 135 10.84 10.42 3.06
N SER A 136 11.36 10.84 4.22
CA SER A 136 11.92 9.95 5.25
C SER A 136 10.91 9.55 6.35
N ASP A 137 9.82 10.26 6.48
CA ASP A 137 8.94 10.15 7.65
C ASP A 137 7.64 9.36 7.39
N PHE A 138 7.40 8.99 6.13
CA PHE A 138 6.13 8.42 5.69
C PHE A 138 6.28 7.02 5.06
N SER A 139 6.75 6.03 5.81
CA SER A 139 6.76 4.63 5.34
C SER A 139 5.33 4.12 5.06
N GLU A 140 4.36 4.48 5.92
CA GLU A 140 2.95 4.11 5.76
C GLU A 140 2.35 4.75 4.50
N VAL A 141 2.64 6.04 4.22
CA VAL A 141 2.21 6.73 3.00
C VAL A 141 2.75 6.05 1.73
N THR A 142 3.95 5.47 1.79
CA THR A 142 4.53 4.70 0.69
C THR A 142 3.69 3.45 0.39
N ASP A 143 3.26 2.74 1.42
CA ASP A 143 2.45 1.53 1.29
C ASP A 143 1.04 1.86 0.79
N GLU A 144 0.42 2.93 1.31
CA GLU A 144 -0.88 3.42 0.86
C GLU A 144 -0.84 3.89 -0.61
N LEU A 145 0.19 4.63 -1.01
CA LEU A 145 0.36 5.03 -2.41
C LEU A 145 0.58 3.82 -3.32
N THR A 146 1.32 2.81 -2.85
CA THR A 146 1.45 1.54 -3.58
C THR A 146 0.09 0.88 -3.76
N HIS A 147 -0.76 0.84 -2.73
CA HIS A 147 -2.13 0.33 -2.81
C HIS A 147 -2.96 1.10 -3.86
N VAL A 148 -2.91 2.42 -3.82
CA VAL A 148 -3.60 3.28 -4.79
C VAL A 148 -3.13 2.98 -6.23
N TYR A 149 -1.84 2.81 -6.46
CA TYR A 149 -1.33 2.48 -7.81
C TYR A 149 -1.72 1.07 -8.26
N VAL A 150 -1.88 0.11 -7.34
CA VAL A 150 -2.46 -1.20 -7.66
C VAL A 150 -3.90 -1.06 -8.12
N ARG A 151 -4.69 -0.19 -7.47
CA ARG A 151 -6.08 0.11 -7.86
C ARG A 151 -6.19 0.79 -9.21
N LEU A 152 -5.33 1.76 -9.47
CA LEU A 152 -5.25 2.45 -10.77
C LEU A 152 -4.72 1.53 -11.89
N ASN A 153 -4.08 0.44 -11.53
CA ASN A 153 -3.46 -0.54 -12.44
C ASN A 153 -2.49 0.11 -13.46
N ARG A 154 -1.72 1.13 -13.03
CA ARG A 154 -0.84 1.96 -13.86
C ARG A 154 0.63 1.55 -13.69
N ASP A 155 1.16 0.79 -14.68
CA ASP A 155 2.55 0.29 -14.68
C ASP A 155 3.59 1.43 -14.68
N ASP A 156 3.31 2.53 -15.36
CA ASP A 156 4.18 3.71 -15.43
C ASP A 156 4.35 4.39 -14.05
N LEU A 157 3.27 4.59 -13.31
CA LEU A 157 3.27 5.17 -11.97
C LEU A 157 3.96 4.24 -10.97
N MET A 158 3.58 2.96 -10.97
CA MET A 158 4.17 1.95 -10.10
C MET A 158 5.69 1.85 -10.30
N ARG A 159 6.16 1.79 -11.56
CA ARG A 159 7.59 1.71 -11.87
C ARG A 159 8.37 2.94 -11.43
N ASN A 160 7.79 4.12 -11.50
CA ASN A 160 8.44 5.33 -11.02
C ASN A 160 8.49 5.36 -9.50
N HIS A 161 7.41 4.97 -8.85
CA HIS A 161 7.29 4.93 -7.40
C HIS A 161 8.34 4.02 -6.75
N ILE A 162 8.41 2.75 -7.14
CA ILE A 162 9.34 1.78 -6.55
C ILE A 162 10.83 2.08 -6.83
N LYS A 163 11.16 2.93 -7.81
CA LYS A 163 12.54 3.40 -8.02
C LYS A 163 13.00 4.44 -6.99
N CYS A 164 12.07 5.09 -6.33
CA CYS A 164 12.36 6.14 -5.36
C CYS A 164 12.51 5.60 -3.94
N PHE A 165 12.08 4.36 -3.67
CA PHE A 165 12.04 3.77 -2.33
C PHE A 165 12.65 2.38 -2.31
N ASP A 166 13.14 1.96 -1.15
CA ASP A 166 13.60 0.58 -0.95
C ASP A 166 12.42 -0.35 -0.66
N TYR A 167 11.66 -0.68 -1.71
CA TYR A 167 10.47 -1.51 -1.64
C TYR A 167 10.72 -2.93 -1.12
N LEU A 168 11.98 -3.39 -1.09
CA LEU A 168 12.34 -4.72 -0.60
C LEU A 168 12.33 -4.81 0.93
N GLU A 169 12.18 -3.70 1.64
CA GLU A 169 12.13 -3.63 3.10
C GLU A 169 10.71 -3.45 3.66
N SER A 170 9.65 -3.46 2.80
CA SER A 170 8.26 -3.31 3.21
C SER A 170 7.43 -4.54 2.83
N GLU A 171 6.83 -5.19 3.83
CA GLU A 171 5.92 -6.32 3.66
C GLU A 171 4.64 -5.94 2.90
N PRO A 172 3.93 -4.83 3.24
CA PRO A 172 2.77 -4.39 2.49
C PRO A 172 3.10 -4.14 1.02
N THR A 173 4.17 -3.39 0.75
CA THR A 173 4.61 -3.09 -0.62
C THR A 173 4.91 -4.37 -1.41
N LEU A 174 5.64 -5.34 -0.85
CA LEU A 174 5.95 -6.60 -1.55
C LEU A 174 4.71 -7.42 -1.85
N LEU A 175 3.75 -7.48 -0.92
CA LEU A 175 2.46 -8.15 -1.14
C LEU A 175 1.66 -7.45 -2.25
N LEU A 176 1.57 -6.12 -2.20
CA LEU A 176 0.88 -5.31 -3.21
C LEU A 176 1.53 -5.40 -4.59
N LEU A 177 2.86 -5.43 -4.69
CA LEU A 177 3.57 -5.65 -5.96
C LEU A 177 3.31 -7.04 -6.54
N SER A 178 3.17 -8.06 -5.68
CA SER A 178 2.76 -9.40 -6.13
C SER A 178 1.37 -9.36 -6.76
N ILE A 179 0.42 -8.68 -6.10
CA ILE A 179 -0.95 -8.50 -6.58
C ILE A 179 -0.97 -7.68 -7.88
N PHE A 180 -0.24 -6.56 -7.92
CA PHE A 180 -0.11 -5.74 -9.11
C PHE A 180 0.40 -6.54 -10.30
N SER A 181 1.42 -7.36 -10.09
CA SER A 181 1.99 -8.20 -11.14
C SER A 181 1.01 -9.28 -11.62
N ILE A 182 0.17 -9.82 -10.73
CA ILE A 182 -0.94 -10.71 -11.12
C ILE A 182 -1.94 -9.96 -12.02
N ASN A 183 -2.33 -8.73 -11.64
CA ASN A 183 -3.25 -7.91 -12.43
C ASN A 183 -2.71 -7.55 -13.82
N GLN A 184 -1.37 -7.49 -13.95
CA GLN A 184 -0.66 -7.24 -15.22
C GLN A 184 -0.33 -8.51 -16.01
N ASP A 185 -0.79 -9.67 -15.56
CA ASP A 185 -0.44 -11.00 -16.13
C ASP A 185 1.08 -11.29 -16.17
N LYS A 186 1.84 -10.66 -15.24
CA LYS A 186 3.29 -10.84 -15.06
C LYS A 186 3.57 -11.80 -13.91
N LEU A 187 3.19 -13.07 -14.10
CA LEU A 187 3.22 -14.07 -13.02
C LEU A 187 4.62 -14.38 -12.49
N ASP A 188 5.66 -14.18 -13.29
CA ASP A 188 7.06 -14.29 -12.87
C ASP A 188 7.47 -13.16 -11.91
N GLU A 189 7.01 -11.92 -12.14
CA GLU A 189 7.20 -10.81 -11.20
C GLU A 189 6.43 -11.05 -9.89
N ALA A 190 5.19 -11.52 -9.98
CA ALA A 190 4.40 -11.86 -8.80
C ALA A 190 5.10 -12.93 -7.94
N HIS A 191 5.63 -13.98 -8.55
CA HIS A 191 6.39 -15.01 -7.84
C HIS A 191 7.69 -14.46 -7.23
N TYR A 192 8.37 -13.56 -7.92
CA TYR A 192 9.57 -12.88 -7.41
C TYR A 192 9.25 -12.09 -6.14
N TYR A 193 8.21 -11.24 -6.15
CA TYR A 193 7.86 -10.43 -4.98
C TYR A 193 7.37 -11.27 -3.80
N MET A 194 6.61 -12.34 -4.05
CA MET A 194 6.24 -13.29 -2.99
C MET A 194 7.44 -14.01 -2.40
N THR A 195 8.45 -14.31 -3.21
CA THR A 195 9.72 -14.87 -2.72
C THR A 195 10.45 -13.86 -1.84
N LYS A 196 10.53 -12.58 -2.25
CA LYS A 196 11.14 -11.52 -1.45
C LYS A 196 10.38 -11.29 -0.13
N LEU A 197 9.08 -11.31 -0.14
CA LEU A 197 8.25 -11.24 1.07
C LEU A 197 8.55 -12.39 2.04
N LYS A 198 8.69 -13.61 1.51
CA LYS A 198 9.05 -14.80 2.30
C LYS A 198 10.49 -14.71 2.87
N GLU A 199 11.42 -14.11 2.13
CA GLU A 199 12.79 -13.84 2.59
C GLU A 199 12.83 -12.76 3.67
N LEU A 200 12.04 -11.68 3.52
CA LEU A 200 11.96 -10.57 4.46
C LEU A 200 11.30 -11.00 5.77
N ASN A 201 10.15 -11.68 5.69
CA ASN A 201 9.34 -12.01 6.86
C ASN A 201 9.04 -13.50 6.95
N LYS A 202 9.60 -14.16 7.96
CA LYS A 202 9.39 -15.60 8.23
C LYS A 202 7.93 -15.98 8.54
N TYR A 203 7.10 -14.98 8.87
CA TYR A 203 5.66 -15.16 9.14
C TYR A 203 4.79 -14.87 7.90
N ALA A 204 5.37 -14.61 6.72
CA ALA A 204 4.61 -14.34 5.50
C ALA A 204 3.55 -15.43 5.20
N GLY A 205 3.81 -16.67 5.60
CA GLY A 205 2.86 -17.78 5.46
C GLY A 205 1.63 -17.74 6.35
N ILE A 206 1.58 -16.83 7.34
CA ILE A 206 0.44 -16.76 8.28
C ILE A 206 -0.86 -16.41 7.54
N ILE A 207 -0.78 -15.60 6.49
CA ILE A 207 -1.92 -15.23 5.62
C ILE A 207 -2.61 -16.49 5.05
N PHE A 208 -1.83 -17.52 4.75
CA PHE A 208 -2.31 -18.75 4.11
C PHE A 208 -2.63 -19.88 5.10
N LYS A 209 -2.44 -19.62 6.41
CA LYS A 209 -2.62 -20.61 7.47
C LYS A 209 -4.09 -20.89 7.72
N GLY A 210 -4.75 -21.69 7.16
CA GLY A 210 -6.17 -22.01 7.35
C GLY A 210 -6.94 -22.01 6.06
N GLY A 211 -6.27 -21.67 4.96
CA GLY A 211 -6.86 -21.64 3.63
C GLY A 211 -7.75 -20.43 3.39
N PHE A 212 -8.24 -20.33 2.17
CA PHE A 212 -9.05 -19.21 1.72
C PHE A 212 -10.25 -18.89 2.64
N GLU A 213 -10.94 -19.91 3.13
CA GLU A 213 -12.13 -19.75 3.98
C GLU A 213 -11.87 -19.04 5.32
N LYS A 214 -10.61 -18.88 5.72
CA LYS A 214 -10.22 -18.21 6.97
C LYS A 214 -9.48 -16.91 6.77
N VAL A 215 -9.25 -16.48 5.53
CA VAL A 215 -8.49 -15.27 5.26
C VAL A 215 -9.20 -14.01 5.79
N GLU A 216 -10.52 -13.92 5.64
CA GLU A 216 -11.30 -12.80 6.20
C GLU A 216 -11.16 -12.74 7.72
N SER A 217 -11.35 -13.87 8.41
CA SER A 217 -11.19 -13.91 9.87
C SER A 217 -9.75 -13.58 10.31
N PHE A 218 -8.75 -13.88 9.51
CA PHE A 218 -7.37 -13.44 9.76
C PHE A 218 -7.26 -11.92 9.64
N ILE A 219 -7.79 -11.33 8.57
CA ILE A 219 -7.76 -9.89 8.32
C ILE A 219 -8.51 -9.12 9.42
N GLU A 220 -9.67 -9.60 9.86
CA GLU A 220 -10.48 -9.00 10.91
C GLU A 220 -9.92 -9.19 12.33
N GLY A 221 -8.80 -9.92 12.48
CA GLY A 221 -8.19 -10.19 13.78
C GLY A 221 -9.04 -11.09 14.69
N THR A 222 -10.06 -11.74 14.15
CA THR A 222 -10.99 -12.59 14.93
C THR A 222 -10.42 -13.99 15.22
N LEU A 223 -9.30 -14.35 14.63
CA LEU A 223 -8.54 -15.57 14.96
C LEU A 223 -7.83 -15.39 16.32
N GLN A 224 -8.59 -15.41 17.41
CA GLN A 224 -8.14 -15.08 18.77
C GLN A 224 -7.12 -16.05 19.38
N ASP A 225 -6.84 -17.18 18.79
CA ASP A 225 -6.01 -18.24 19.39
C ASP A 225 -4.52 -18.19 18.98
N GLU A 226 -4.06 -17.20 18.24
CA GLU A 226 -2.71 -17.22 17.71
C GLU A 226 -1.75 -16.40 18.55
N LYS A 227 -1.06 -17.08 19.47
CA LYS A 227 0.15 -16.56 20.15
C LYS A 227 1.20 -15.98 19.19
N ASP A 228 1.07 -16.31 17.92
CA ASP A 228 1.95 -15.81 16.86
C ASP A 228 1.66 -14.35 16.50
N LEU A 229 0.40 -13.87 16.55
CA LEU A 229 0.06 -12.45 16.29
C LEU A 229 0.62 -11.48 17.35
N GLN A 230 1.10 -11.98 18.48
CA GLN A 230 1.79 -11.16 19.48
C GLN A 230 3.24 -10.81 19.11
N LYS A 231 3.74 -11.35 17.99
CA LYS A 231 5.09 -11.08 17.51
C LYS A 231 5.05 -9.92 16.50
N PRO A 232 5.98 -8.97 16.58
CA PRO A 232 6.00 -7.82 15.69
C PRO A 232 5.93 -8.22 14.19
N GLU A 233 6.70 -9.22 13.81
CA GLU A 233 6.75 -9.66 12.40
C GLU A 233 5.41 -10.29 11.91
N ALA A 234 4.63 -10.89 12.81
CA ALA A 234 3.32 -11.40 12.48
C ALA A 234 2.27 -10.28 12.42
N PHE A 235 2.44 -9.23 13.24
CA PHE A 235 1.63 -8.03 13.19
C PHE A 235 1.83 -7.28 11.86
N GLU A 236 3.08 -7.14 11.38
CA GLU A 236 3.37 -6.54 10.06
C GLU A 236 2.66 -7.31 8.94
N MET A 237 2.62 -8.64 9.01
CA MET A 237 1.89 -9.43 8.02
C MET A 237 0.37 -9.26 8.12
N HIS A 238 -0.17 -9.02 9.32
CA HIS A 238 -1.58 -8.71 9.50
C HIS A 238 -1.90 -7.33 8.91
N PHE A 239 -1.06 -6.33 9.15
CA PHE A 239 -1.18 -4.99 8.56
C PHE A 239 -1.12 -5.05 7.03
N ALA A 240 -0.13 -5.75 6.45
CA ALA A 240 -0.03 -5.97 5.01
C ALA A 240 -1.30 -6.62 4.43
N ALA A 241 -1.86 -7.61 5.14
CA ALA A 241 -3.09 -8.28 4.72
C ALA A 241 -4.32 -7.36 4.77
N ASN A 242 -4.38 -6.43 5.74
CA ASN A 242 -5.46 -5.44 5.80
C ASN A 242 -5.44 -4.50 4.60
N ILE A 243 -4.28 -3.94 4.25
CA ILE A 243 -4.13 -3.08 3.06
C ILE A 243 -4.51 -3.85 1.78
N ALA A 244 -4.15 -5.13 1.70
CA ALA A 244 -4.44 -5.99 0.55
C ALA A 244 -5.80 -6.70 0.61
N LYS A 245 -6.68 -6.36 1.56
CA LYS A 245 -7.93 -7.06 1.89
C LYS A 245 -8.75 -7.44 0.65
N ASP A 246 -9.05 -6.49 -0.20
CA ASP A 246 -9.91 -6.69 -1.36
C ASP A 246 -9.39 -7.73 -2.37
N TYR A 247 -8.07 -7.89 -2.41
CA TYR A 247 -7.43 -8.88 -3.28
C TYR A 247 -7.30 -10.23 -2.59
N LEU A 248 -6.99 -10.25 -1.30
CA LEU A 248 -6.88 -11.50 -0.52
C LEU A 248 -8.23 -12.20 -0.36
N THR A 249 -9.34 -11.46 -0.33
CA THR A 249 -10.71 -12.00 -0.36
C THR A 249 -11.15 -12.45 -1.75
N SER A 250 -10.38 -12.15 -2.80
CA SER A 250 -10.53 -12.74 -4.13
C SER A 250 -9.85 -14.11 -4.19
N LYS A 251 -10.63 -15.17 -4.39
CA LYS A 251 -10.10 -16.53 -4.48
C LYS A 251 -9.01 -16.69 -5.54
N TYR A 252 -9.14 -16.00 -6.67
CA TYR A 252 -8.14 -16.03 -7.75
C TYR A 252 -6.78 -15.50 -7.29
N HIS A 253 -6.75 -14.33 -6.65
CA HIS A 253 -5.51 -13.75 -6.15
C HIS A 253 -4.93 -14.59 -5.00
N TYR A 254 -5.78 -14.99 -4.06
CA TYR A 254 -5.35 -15.80 -2.93
C TYR A 254 -4.67 -17.11 -3.37
N GLU A 255 -5.30 -17.88 -4.27
CA GLU A 255 -4.75 -19.15 -4.75
C GLU A 255 -3.41 -18.97 -5.49
N LEU A 256 -3.24 -17.89 -6.26
CA LEU A 256 -1.97 -17.59 -6.93
C LEU A 256 -0.89 -17.17 -5.94
N LEU A 257 -1.20 -16.28 -4.99
CA LEU A 257 -0.26 -15.84 -3.96
C LEU A 257 0.18 -17.02 -3.08
N GLU A 258 -0.76 -17.86 -2.65
CA GLU A 258 -0.47 -19.07 -1.89
C GLU A 258 0.43 -20.04 -2.68
N LYS A 259 0.16 -20.21 -3.96
CA LYS A 259 0.97 -21.03 -4.87
C LYS A 259 2.41 -20.50 -4.92
N PHE A 260 2.58 -19.20 -5.20
CA PHE A 260 3.92 -18.58 -5.30
C PHE A 260 4.66 -18.61 -3.96
N TYR A 261 3.95 -18.47 -2.83
CA TYR A 261 4.57 -18.64 -1.51
C TYR A 261 5.11 -20.06 -1.29
N LYS A 262 4.44 -21.09 -1.79
CA LYS A 262 4.80 -22.51 -1.61
C LYS A 262 5.85 -23.00 -2.60
N GLU A 263 5.88 -22.48 -3.81
CA GLU A 263 6.79 -22.89 -4.88
C GLU A 263 8.16 -22.20 -4.73
N GLU A 264 9.20 -22.86 -5.22
CA GLU A 264 10.53 -22.27 -5.34
C GLU A 264 10.67 -21.60 -6.70
N ILE A 265 11.15 -20.35 -6.70
CA ILE A 265 11.39 -19.59 -7.92
C ILE A 265 12.71 -20.03 -8.58
N GLU A 266 12.71 -20.17 -9.89
CA GLU A 266 13.95 -20.43 -10.64
C GLU A 266 14.88 -19.21 -10.59
N ARG A 267 16.19 -19.43 -10.36
CA ARG A 267 17.19 -18.35 -10.34
C ARG A 267 17.15 -17.48 -11.60
N ARG A 268 16.90 -18.06 -12.76
CA ARG A 268 16.78 -17.32 -14.02
C ARG A 268 15.66 -16.30 -13.99
N VAL A 269 14.51 -16.63 -13.41
CA VAL A 269 13.37 -15.72 -13.27
C VAL A 269 13.77 -14.53 -12.39
N ILE A 270 14.43 -14.78 -11.24
CA ILE A 270 14.94 -13.73 -10.37
C ILE A 270 15.80 -12.74 -11.15
N LEU A 271 16.78 -13.23 -11.90
CA LEU A 271 17.70 -12.39 -12.68
C LEU A 271 16.99 -11.57 -13.74
N ILE A 272 15.96 -12.14 -14.39
CA ILE A 272 15.17 -11.43 -15.40
C ILE A 272 14.37 -10.31 -14.75
N VAL A 273 13.67 -10.58 -13.65
CA VAL A 273 12.87 -9.57 -12.96
C VAL A 273 13.75 -8.43 -12.44
N GLU A 274 14.85 -8.74 -11.76
CA GLU A 274 15.83 -7.74 -11.32
C GLU A 274 16.38 -6.93 -12.49
N GLY A 275 16.61 -7.57 -13.62
CA GLY A 275 17.06 -6.90 -14.84
C GLY A 275 16.03 -5.92 -15.40
N ARG A 276 14.73 -6.24 -15.41
CA ARG A 276 13.68 -5.34 -15.88
C ARG A 276 13.68 -4.01 -15.12
N TRP A 277 13.97 -4.05 -13.83
CA TRP A 277 13.93 -2.87 -12.96
C TRP A 277 15.22 -2.06 -12.99
N ASN A 278 16.36 -2.73 -13.09
CA ASN A 278 17.67 -2.13 -12.82
C ASN A 278 18.47 -1.79 -14.09
N ILE A 279 18.11 -2.31 -15.27
CA ILE A 279 18.96 -2.16 -16.46
C ILE A 279 18.36 -1.19 -17.47
N SER A 280 19.20 -0.26 -17.94
CA SER A 280 18.92 0.62 -19.05
C SER A 280 19.71 0.22 -20.29
N LYS A 281 19.20 0.60 -21.48
CA LYS A 281 19.91 0.42 -22.76
C LYS A 281 21.32 1.05 -22.76
N GLU A 282 21.51 2.16 -22.03
CA GLU A 282 22.81 2.84 -21.91
C GLU A 282 23.79 2.03 -21.04
N MET A 283 23.30 1.35 -20.03
CA MET A 283 24.11 0.42 -19.23
C MET A 283 24.52 -0.79 -20.08
N MET A 284 23.59 -1.37 -20.84
CA MET A 284 23.88 -2.49 -21.73
C MET A 284 24.91 -2.13 -22.81
N LYS A 285 24.90 -0.90 -23.35
CA LYS A 285 25.94 -0.44 -24.29
C LYS A 285 27.35 -0.44 -23.70
N LYS A 286 27.47 -0.23 -22.40
CA LYS A 286 28.75 -0.19 -21.70
C LYS A 286 29.22 -1.58 -21.26
N ASP A 287 28.35 -2.58 -21.25
CA ASP A 287 28.68 -3.94 -20.87
C ASP A 287 29.49 -4.63 -22.01
N PRO A 288 30.71 -5.12 -21.73
CA PRO A 288 31.55 -5.81 -22.72
C PRO A 288 30.85 -6.99 -23.41
N VAL A 289 29.86 -7.62 -22.78
CA VAL A 289 29.11 -8.75 -23.34
C VAL A 289 28.39 -8.36 -24.63
N PHE A 290 27.93 -7.11 -24.74
CA PHE A 290 27.23 -6.60 -25.92
C PHE A 290 28.12 -5.86 -26.92
N ALA A 291 29.46 -5.87 -26.72
CA ALA A 291 30.39 -5.19 -27.62
C ALA A 291 30.24 -5.63 -29.09
N GLY A 292 30.12 -4.66 -29.97
CA GLY A 292 29.89 -4.89 -31.41
C GLY A 292 28.44 -5.36 -31.75
N MET A 293 27.50 -5.23 -30.79
CA MET A 293 26.11 -5.62 -30.98
C MET A 293 25.13 -4.47 -30.66
N GLU A 294 25.59 -3.22 -30.67
CA GLU A 294 24.80 -2.03 -30.28
C GLU A 294 23.50 -1.88 -31.08
N ARG A 295 23.52 -2.30 -32.37
CA ARG A 295 22.32 -2.27 -33.23
C ARG A 295 21.30 -3.35 -32.88
N GLN A 296 21.66 -4.31 -32.07
CA GLN A 296 20.85 -5.48 -31.70
C GLN A 296 20.35 -5.38 -30.25
N LEU A 297 20.71 -4.33 -29.51
CA LEU A 297 20.31 -4.20 -28.08
C LEU A 297 18.81 -4.26 -27.85
N ASN A 298 17.99 -3.69 -28.74
CA ASN A 298 16.54 -3.82 -28.63
C ASN A 298 16.08 -5.28 -28.64
N LYS A 299 16.70 -6.13 -29.48
CA LYS A 299 16.38 -7.56 -29.52
C LYS A 299 16.75 -8.28 -28.23
N PHE A 300 17.82 -7.87 -27.58
CA PHE A 300 18.20 -8.39 -26.26
C PHE A 300 17.21 -7.92 -25.19
N ILE A 301 16.77 -6.66 -25.24
CA ILE A 301 15.77 -6.11 -24.35
C ILE A 301 14.45 -6.83 -24.52
N ASP A 302 13.97 -6.97 -25.78
CA ASP A 302 12.73 -7.66 -26.11
C ASP A 302 12.75 -9.15 -25.72
N ALA A 303 13.93 -9.76 -25.70
CA ALA A 303 14.15 -11.14 -25.27
C ALA A 303 14.54 -11.26 -23.79
N GLU A 304 14.54 -10.16 -23.04
CA GLU A 304 14.88 -10.10 -21.60
C GLU A 304 16.30 -10.60 -21.26
N LEU A 305 17.22 -10.40 -22.16
CA LEU A 305 18.64 -10.83 -22.05
C LEU A 305 19.51 -9.64 -21.63
N TYR A 306 19.29 -9.12 -20.45
CA TYR A 306 19.83 -7.83 -19.98
C TYR A 306 21.32 -7.84 -19.62
N ASN A 307 21.87 -8.97 -19.24
CA ASN A 307 23.25 -9.10 -18.80
C ASN A 307 23.84 -10.49 -19.10
N LYS A 308 25.15 -10.63 -18.81
CA LYS A 308 25.87 -11.88 -19.04
C LYS A 308 25.29 -13.07 -18.28
N GLU A 309 24.91 -12.89 -17.01
CA GLU A 309 24.44 -13.96 -16.14
C GLU A 309 23.12 -14.55 -16.64
N ILE A 310 22.20 -13.69 -17.07
CA ILE A 310 20.94 -14.12 -17.70
C ILE A 310 21.25 -14.94 -18.97
N ILE A 311 22.10 -14.42 -19.84
CA ILE A 311 22.44 -15.10 -21.10
C ILE A 311 23.09 -16.47 -20.84
N GLU A 312 23.98 -16.58 -19.86
CA GLU A 312 24.64 -17.82 -19.46
C GLU A 312 23.70 -18.84 -18.81
N SER A 313 22.54 -18.42 -18.33
CA SER A 313 21.51 -19.31 -17.81
C SER A 313 20.75 -20.10 -18.88
N TYR A 314 20.92 -19.74 -20.16
CA TYR A 314 20.33 -20.42 -21.31
C TYR A 314 21.32 -21.35 -22.00
N THR A 315 20.81 -22.41 -22.61
CA THR A 315 21.53 -23.16 -23.63
C THR A 315 21.48 -22.41 -24.98
N GLU A 316 22.41 -22.69 -25.88
CA GLU A 316 22.39 -22.11 -27.23
C GLU A 316 21.09 -22.42 -28.00
N LYS A 317 20.52 -23.59 -27.72
CA LYS A 317 19.29 -24.05 -28.35
C LYS A 317 18.05 -23.26 -27.84
N GLU A 318 18.03 -22.95 -26.57
CA GLU A 318 16.98 -22.10 -25.98
C GLU A 318 17.06 -20.68 -26.52
N LEU A 319 18.26 -20.07 -26.54
CA LEU A 319 18.46 -18.72 -27.07
C LEU A 319 18.01 -18.59 -28.55
N LYS A 320 18.27 -19.60 -29.38
CA LYS A 320 17.80 -19.61 -30.76
C LYS A 320 16.29 -19.60 -30.90
N LYS A 321 15.55 -20.07 -29.89
CA LYS A 321 14.09 -20.08 -29.87
C LYS A 321 13.49 -18.75 -29.42
N LEU A 322 14.25 -17.88 -28.75
CA LEU A 322 13.80 -16.57 -28.28
C LEU A 322 13.66 -15.53 -29.40
N GLY A 323 13.53 -15.98 -30.65
CA GLY A 323 13.38 -15.11 -31.79
C GLY A 323 14.62 -14.22 -32.04
N ASP A 324 14.88 -13.85 -33.26
CA ASP A 324 15.93 -12.89 -33.67
C ASP A 324 17.36 -13.04 -33.10
N ILE A 325 17.64 -14.00 -32.20
CA ILE A 325 18.98 -14.33 -31.68
C ILE A 325 19.58 -15.42 -32.57
N GLY A 326 20.08 -15.02 -33.72
CA GLY A 326 20.63 -15.94 -34.71
C GLY A 326 22.05 -16.43 -34.37
N ALA A 327 22.54 -17.39 -35.16
CA ALA A 327 23.87 -18.01 -34.99
C ALA A 327 25.03 -16.99 -34.94
N THR A 328 24.95 -15.91 -35.72
CA THR A 328 25.94 -14.83 -35.74
C THR A 328 25.99 -14.08 -34.39
N VAL A 329 24.85 -13.84 -33.77
CA VAL A 329 24.75 -13.19 -32.44
C VAL A 329 25.36 -14.11 -31.38
N ILE A 330 25.02 -15.39 -31.39
CA ILE A 330 25.57 -16.40 -30.47
C ILE A 330 27.08 -16.48 -30.58
N GLN A 331 27.61 -16.46 -31.82
CA GLN A 331 29.05 -16.48 -32.00
C GLN A 331 29.72 -15.23 -31.45
N LYS A 332 29.12 -14.04 -31.58
CA LYS A 332 29.62 -12.80 -30.98
C LYS A 332 29.60 -12.88 -29.45
N LEU A 333 28.50 -13.38 -28.86
CA LEU A 333 28.43 -13.59 -27.42
C LEU A 333 29.54 -14.49 -26.88
N LYS A 334 29.84 -15.60 -27.58
CA LYS A 334 30.99 -16.48 -27.26
C LYS A 334 32.29 -15.71 -27.31
N ASN A 335 32.52 -14.95 -28.38
CA ASN A 335 33.74 -14.14 -28.54
C ASN A 335 33.86 -13.07 -27.41
N ASN A 336 32.72 -12.58 -26.90
CA ASN A 336 32.69 -11.65 -25.79
C ASN A 336 32.70 -12.35 -24.41
N GLY A 337 32.99 -13.65 -24.36
CA GLY A 337 33.26 -14.40 -23.13
C GLY A 337 32.02 -14.99 -22.45
N VAL A 338 30.91 -15.14 -23.17
CA VAL A 338 29.70 -15.84 -22.67
C VAL A 338 29.92 -17.36 -22.72
N ARG A 339 29.57 -18.02 -21.63
CA ARG A 339 29.63 -19.49 -21.49
C ARG A 339 28.19 -20.01 -21.25
N PHE A 340 27.58 -20.48 -22.31
CA PHE A 340 26.20 -21.00 -22.24
C PHE A 340 26.10 -22.23 -21.35
N LYS A 341 24.90 -22.40 -20.74
CA LYS A 341 24.55 -23.63 -20.07
C LYS A 341 24.70 -24.83 -21.01
N LYS A 342 25.19 -25.94 -20.50
CA LYS A 342 25.27 -27.18 -21.29
C LYS A 342 23.92 -27.84 -21.41
N ASP A 343 23.59 -28.41 -22.55
CA ASP A 343 22.40 -29.20 -22.80
C ASP A 343 22.27 -30.37 -21.82
#